data_7e00bb5902862ed093d004cdc87e61ef
#
_entry.id   7e00bb5902862ed093d004cdc87e61ef
#
_cell.length_a   1.000
_cell.length_b   1.000
_cell.length_c   1.000
_cell.angle_alpha   90.00
_cell.angle_beta   90.00
_cell.angle_gamma   90.00
#
_symmetry.space_group_name_H-M   'P 1'
#
loop_
_entity.id
_entity.type
_entity.pdbx_description
1 polymer ?
#
loop_
_entity_poly.entity_id
_entity_poly.type
_entity_poly.pdbx_seq_one_letter_code
_entity_poly.pdbx_strand_id
1 'polypeptide(L)'
;MLIVLLSAVAAASEQDGPLYWWRLGREGQPLEQGCDSLGVLRQRFAAERVRALLPEGVGLHRVTLPGQRAAALRAALPYALEERLSQELDDLHIVMGPRR
;
A
#
# COMPACT_ATOMS: atom_id res chain seq x y z
N MET A 1 -11.75 11.88 4.06
CA MET A 1 -10.69 10.92 3.71
C MET A 1 -10.21 10.19 4.96
N LEU A 2 -10.05 8.91 4.87
CA LEU A 2 -9.52 8.07 5.95
C LEU A 2 -8.04 7.76 5.67
N ILE A 3 -7.19 8.04 6.64
CA ILE A 3 -5.78 7.65 6.61
C ILE A 3 -5.60 6.48 7.56
N VAL A 4 -5.00 5.41 7.07
CA VAL A 4 -4.73 4.21 7.87
C VAL A 4 -3.23 3.93 7.85
N LEU A 5 -2.66 3.74 9.05
CA LEU A 5 -1.25 3.39 9.18
C LEU A 5 -1.11 1.87 9.20
N LEU A 6 -0.39 1.34 8.23
CA LEU A 6 -0.07 -0.08 8.15
C LEU A 6 1.37 -0.30 8.62
N SER A 7 1.56 -1.14 9.62
CA SER A 7 2.90 -1.56 10.03
C SER A 7 3.27 -2.87 9.32
N ALA A 8 4.57 -3.15 9.19
CA ALA A 8 5.04 -4.41 8.64
C ALA A 8 4.51 -5.62 9.42
N VAL A 9 4.38 -5.47 10.73
CA VAL A 9 3.84 -6.51 11.61
C VAL A 9 2.36 -6.75 11.32
N ALA A 10 1.58 -5.69 11.14
CA ALA A 10 0.16 -5.81 10.81
C ALA A 10 -0.04 -6.38 9.41
N ALA A 11 0.83 -6.06 8.46
CA ALA A 11 0.76 -6.58 7.10
C ALA A 11 1.11 -8.08 7.04
N ALA A 12 2.00 -8.54 7.92
CA ALA A 12 2.41 -9.94 7.98
C ALA A 12 1.40 -10.83 8.72
N SER A 13 0.55 -10.25 9.56
CA SER A 13 -0.48 -11.03 10.26
C SER A 13 -1.76 -11.04 9.43
N GLU A 14 -2.22 -12.21 9.06
CA GLU A 14 -3.51 -12.39 8.40
C GLU A 14 -4.69 -12.08 9.32
N GLN A 15 -4.42 -11.69 10.55
CA GLN A 15 -5.44 -11.40 11.54
C GLN A 15 -5.72 -9.91 11.59
N ASP A 16 -6.95 -9.57 11.95
CA ASP A 16 -7.44 -8.22 12.18
C ASP A 16 -6.74 -7.58 13.40
N GLY A 17 -5.46 -7.25 13.23
CA GLY A 17 -4.72 -6.50 14.23
C GLY A 17 -5.18 -5.04 14.28
N PRO A 18 -4.91 -4.33 15.39
CA PRO A 18 -5.30 -2.94 15.52
C PRO A 18 -4.51 -2.06 14.56
N LEU A 19 -5.23 -1.18 13.86
CA LEU A 19 -4.68 -0.20 12.93
C LEU A 19 -4.96 1.19 13.47
N TYR A 20 -3.95 2.04 13.49
CA TYR A 20 -4.16 3.46 13.78
C TYR A 20 -4.74 4.14 12.55
N TRP A 21 -5.71 5.04 12.78
CA TRP A 21 -6.39 5.72 11.70
C TRP A 21 -6.75 7.15 12.07
N TRP A 22 -6.88 7.98 11.03
CA TRP A 22 -7.30 9.38 11.16
C TRP A 22 -8.33 9.67 10.08
N ARG A 23 -9.42 10.31 10.44
CA ARG A 23 -10.37 10.82 9.47
C ARG A 23 -10.13 12.31 9.29
N LEU A 24 -9.88 12.71 8.05
CA LEU A 24 -9.57 14.09 7.69
C LEU A 24 -10.75 14.72 6.96
N GLY A 25 -10.98 16.02 7.22
CA GLY A 25 -11.93 16.80 6.49
C GLY A 25 -11.41 17.25 5.13
N ARG A 26 -12.21 18.02 4.40
CA ARG A 26 -11.89 18.46 3.04
C ARG A 26 -10.62 19.30 2.96
N GLU A 27 -10.32 20.05 4.01
CA GLU A 27 -9.15 20.93 4.09
C GLU A 27 -7.95 20.23 4.77
N GLY A 28 -8.05 18.93 5.00
CA GLY A 28 -7.00 18.18 5.64
C GLY A 28 -6.98 18.27 7.16
N GLN A 29 -8.00 18.91 7.76
CA GLN A 29 -8.07 19.02 9.21
C GLN A 29 -8.47 17.69 9.84
N PRO A 30 -7.87 17.30 10.97
CA PRO A 30 -8.23 16.08 11.65
C PRO A 30 -9.62 16.21 12.31
N LEU A 31 -10.52 15.28 11.99
CA LEU A 31 -11.86 15.22 12.55
C LEU A 31 -11.98 14.16 13.64
N GLU A 32 -11.43 13.01 13.41
CA GLU A 32 -11.42 11.88 14.35
C GLU A 32 -10.12 11.11 14.24
N GLN A 33 -9.79 10.36 15.27
CA GLN A 33 -8.68 9.41 15.24
C GLN A 33 -9.00 8.23 16.16
N GLY A 34 -8.35 7.11 15.93
CA GLY A 34 -8.57 5.94 16.75
C GLY A 34 -7.65 4.78 16.37
N CYS A 35 -7.95 3.64 16.97
CA CYS A 35 -7.24 2.39 16.72
C CYS A 35 -8.28 1.28 16.71
N ASP A 36 -8.48 0.66 15.56
CA ASP A 36 -9.50 -0.36 15.34
C ASP A 36 -9.03 -1.40 14.34
N SER A 37 -9.72 -2.54 14.30
CA SER A 37 -9.44 -3.57 13.31
C SER A 37 -9.90 -3.12 11.91
N LEU A 38 -9.35 -3.75 10.87
CA LEU A 38 -9.74 -3.47 9.50
C LEU A 38 -11.23 -3.74 9.27
N GLY A 39 -11.77 -4.80 9.89
CA GLY A 39 -13.19 -5.12 9.78
C GLY A 39 -14.09 -4.02 10.30
N VAL A 40 -13.74 -3.45 11.45
CA VAL A 40 -14.46 -2.31 12.03
C VAL A 40 -14.38 -1.08 11.12
N LEU A 41 -13.21 -0.80 10.57
CA LEU A 41 -13.01 0.33 9.67
C LEU A 41 -13.80 0.19 8.38
N ARG A 42 -13.88 -1.01 7.83
CA ARG A 42 -14.68 -1.28 6.62
C ARG A 42 -16.17 -1.02 6.84
N GLN A 43 -16.69 -1.41 7.99
CA GLN A 43 -18.09 -1.17 8.32
C GLN A 43 -18.38 0.30 8.58
N ARG A 44 -17.52 0.94 9.37
CA ARG A 44 -17.73 2.32 9.81
C ARG A 44 -17.50 3.35 8.72
N PHE A 45 -16.51 3.12 7.87
CA PHE A 45 -16.07 4.08 6.86
C PHE A 45 -16.18 3.57 5.43
N ALA A 46 -17.22 2.78 5.13
CA ALA A 46 -17.38 2.13 3.83
C ALA A 46 -17.44 3.12 2.65
N ALA A 47 -17.94 4.33 2.87
CA ALA A 47 -18.08 5.36 1.83
C ALA A 47 -16.89 6.32 1.77
N GLU A 48 -15.91 6.19 2.66
CA GLU A 48 -14.76 7.09 2.70
C GLU A 48 -13.67 6.67 1.72
N ARG A 49 -12.99 7.65 1.16
CA ARG A 49 -11.72 7.42 0.48
C ARG A 49 -10.67 7.02 1.51
N VAL A 50 -9.92 5.98 1.22
CA VAL A 50 -8.89 5.47 2.12
C VAL A 50 -7.52 5.65 1.50
N ARG A 51 -6.59 6.15 2.30
CA ARG A 51 -5.18 6.21 1.94
C ARG A 51 -4.38 5.46 3.01
N ALA A 52 -3.64 4.46 2.59
CA ALA A 52 -2.79 3.69 3.49
C ALA A 52 -1.38 4.29 3.52
N LEU A 53 -0.83 4.44 4.72
CA LEU A 53 0.55 4.85 4.93
C LEU A 53 1.37 3.64 5.31
N LEU A 54 2.49 3.46 4.61
CA LEU A 54 3.42 2.36 4.82
C LEU A 54 4.75 2.95 5.32
N PRO A 55 4.96 3.03 6.63
CA PRO A 55 6.18 3.67 7.16
C PRO A 55 7.43 2.84 6.99
N GLU A 56 7.30 1.55 6.75
CA GLU A 56 8.43 0.62 6.63
C GLU A 56 8.10 -0.50 5.64
N GLY A 57 9.10 -1.28 5.25
CA GLY A 57 8.91 -2.41 4.35
C GLY A 57 8.68 -2.05 2.89
N VAL A 58 8.97 -0.81 2.49
CA VAL A 58 8.81 -0.34 1.12
C VAL A 58 10.18 -0.11 0.49
N GLY A 59 10.40 -0.72 -0.66
CA GLY A 59 11.60 -0.47 -1.48
C GLY A 59 11.24 0.29 -2.75
N LEU A 60 12.13 1.14 -3.19
CA LEU A 60 12.02 1.85 -4.47
C LEU A 60 13.13 1.38 -5.40
N HIS A 61 12.75 0.97 -6.59
CA HIS A 61 13.70 0.49 -7.61
C HIS A 61 13.42 1.16 -8.93
N ARG A 62 14.47 1.53 -9.63
CA ARG A 62 14.38 2.01 -11.01
C ARG A 62 14.83 0.90 -11.92
N VAL A 63 14.00 0.54 -12.88
CA VAL A 63 14.31 -0.48 -13.88
C VAL A 63 14.07 0.07 -15.27
N THR A 64 14.85 -0.41 -16.22
CA THR A 64 14.67 -0.11 -17.65
C THR A 64 14.07 -1.34 -18.30
N LEU A 65 12.89 -1.19 -18.89
CA LEU A 65 12.17 -2.27 -19.56
C LEU A 65 11.95 -1.96 -21.02
N PRO A 66 12.09 -2.95 -21.91
CA PRO A 66 11.71 -2.79 -23.31
C PRO A 66 10.20 -2.74 -23.43
N GLY A 67 9.70 -1.90 -24.33
CA GLY A 67 8.27 -1.80 -24.59
C GLY A 67 7.69 -0.45 -24.17
N GLN A 68 6.51 -0.16 -24.72
CA GLN A 68 5.85 1.12 -24.51
C GLN A 68 4.45 0.98 -23.89
N ARG A 69 3.84 -0.18 -24.00
CA ARG A 69 2.49 -0.42 -23.48
C ARG A 69 2.52 -0.67 -21.98
N ALA A 70 1.66 0.01 -21.24
CA ALA A 70 1.59 -0.11 -19.80
C ALA A 70 1.32 -1.54 -19.33
N ALA A 71 0.45 -2.27 -20.02
CA ALA A 71 0.13 -3.66 -19.67
C ALA A 71 1.36 -4.58 -19.81
N ALA A 72 2.14 -4.41 -20.89
CA ALA A 72 3.34 -5.19 -21.11
C ALA A 72 4.43 -4.86 -20.08
N LEU A 73 4.56 -3.59 -19.71
CA LEU A 73 5.50 -3.15 -18.70
C LEU A 73 5.14 -3.70 -17.33
N ARG A 74 3.86 -3.70 -16.96
CA ARG A 74 3.41 -4.26 -15.69
C ARG A 74 3.65 -5.76 -15.61
N ALA A 75 3.45 -6.48 -16.70
CA ALA A 75 3.69 -7.93 -16.74
C ALA A 75 5.19 -8.26 -16.62
N ALA A 76 6.06 -7.44 -17.19
CA ALA A 76 7.51 -7.66 -17.17
C ALA A 76 8.19 -7.19 -15.88
N LEU A 77 7.57 -6.25 -15.16
CA LEU A 77 8.18 -5.58 -14.01
C LEU A 77 8.61 -6.53 -12.88
N PRO A 78 7.78 -7.49 -12.43
CA PRO A 78 8.20 -8.42 -11.37
C PRO A 78 9.47 -9.19 -11.73
N TYR A 79 9.57 -9.64 -12.97
CA TYR A 79 10.73 -10.41 -13.44
C TYR A 79 12.00 -9.56 -13.51
N ALA A 80 11.87 -8.30 -13.89
CA ALA A 80 13.00 -7.37 -13.91
C ALA A 80 13.51 -7.05 -12.50
N LEU A 81 12.65 -7.12 -11.49
CA LEU A 81 13.01 -6.88 -10.11
C LEU A 81 13.54 -8.12 -9.38
N GLU A 82 13.27 -9.31 -9.90
CA GLU A 82 13.58 -10.58 -9.24
C GLU A 82 15.04 -10.67 -8.80
N GLU A 83 15.97 -10.25 -9.65
CA GLU A 83 17.40 -10.27 -9.36
C GLU A 83 17.83 -9.26 -8.29
N ARG A 84 17.01 -8.26 -8.04
CA ARG A 84 17.31 -7.18 -7.08
C ARG A 84 16.68 -7.40 -5.71
N LEU A 85 15.79 -8.38 -5.61
CA LEU A 85 15.02 -8.63 -4.40
C LEU A 85 15.49 -9.92 -3.74
N SER A 86 15.57 -9.89 -2.42
CA SER A 86 15.94 -11.06 -1.62
C SER A 86 14.73 -11.89 -1.19
N GLN A 87 13.51 -11.39 -1.45
CA GLN A 87 12.26 -12.05 -1.10
C GLN A 87 11.62 -12.67 -2.33
N GLU A 88 10.80 -13.70 -2.09
CA GLU A 88 10.01 -14.30 -3.15
C GLU A 88 9.00 -13.28 -3.71
N LEU A 89 8.81 -13.28 -5.03
CA LEU A 89 7.89 -12.35 -5.68
C LEU A 89 6.46 -12.48 -5.19
N ASP A 90 6.04 -13.70 -4.85
CA ASP A 90 4.69 -13.96 -4.37
C ASP A 90 4.39 -13.32 -3.02
N ASP A 91 5.42 -13.01 -2.24
CA ASP A 91 5.31 -12.37 -0.94
C ASP A 91 5.30 -10.84 -1.02
N LEU A 92 5.36 -10.28 -2.23
CA LEU A 92 5.51 -8.86 -2.46
C LEU A 92 4.32 -8.28 -3.20
N HIS A 93 3.98 -7.05 -2.83
CA HIS A 93 3.07 -6.23 -3.61
C HIS A 93 3.88 -5.20 -4.39
N ILE A 94 3.79 -5.27 -5.70
CA ILE A 94 4.57 -4.42 -6.61
C ILE A 94 3.66 -3.42 -7.28
N VAL A 95 4.02 -2.14 -7.18
CA VAL A 95 3.29 -1.05 -7.82
C VAL A 95 4.25 -0.33 -8.77
N MET A 96 3.81 -0.12 -9.99
CA MET A 96 4.57 0.62 -10.98
C MET A 96 4.36 2.12 -10.76
N GLY A 97 5.46 2.83 -10.55
CA GLY A 97 5.45 4.28 -10.47
C GLY A 97 5.41 4.94 -11.86
N PRO A 98 5.55 6.28 -11.89
CA PRO A 98 5.53 7.01 -13.16
C PRO A 98 6.70 6.61 -14.04
N ARG A 99 6.44 6.57 -15.33
CA ARG A 99 7.48 6.34 -16.36
C ARG A 99 8.25 7.64 -16.61
N ARG A 100 9.52 7.46 -16.86
CA ARG A 100 10.40 8.58 -17.21
C ARG A 100 11.25 8.24 -18.42
#